data_3ab1ae6fb5069cc3378400a120ea024d
#
_entry.id   3ab1ae6fb5069cc3378400a120ea024d
#
_cell.length_a   1.000
_cell.length_b   1.000
_cell.length_c   1.000
_cell.angle_alpha   90.00
_cell.angle_beta   90.00
_cell.angle_gamma   90.00
#
_symmetry.space_group_name_H-M   'P 1'
#
loop_
_entity.id
_entity.type
_entity.pdbx_description
1 polymer ?
#
loop_
_entity_poly.entity_id
_entity_poly.type
_entity_poly.pdbx_seq_one_letter_code
_entity_poly.pdbx_strand_id
1 'polypeptide(L)'
;MNEFGGSVVPLFQKQISKGGPITITDPEARRYFMSISEAVQLIIQAGTIGNKGEIFVLDMGEPIQILDLAKDLIRLSGYSEDDFEIEYIGLRPGEKLFEEILIDEERAKVTHFKKIFIAPPLEVKTTEFAENLSGLMQAAESGNEKRIVEFLKSMNIGYRDKNATRELPPKFVHGWLSGQSPVTGYPLAKGSIPK
;
A
#
# COMPACT_ATOMS: atom_id res chain seq x y z
N MET A 1 1.08 5.85 22.98
CA MET A 1 1.46 6.81 21.92
C MET A 1 2.71 6.24 21.27
N ASN A 2 2.65 5.80 19.99
CA ASN A 2 3.82 5.20 19.33
C ASN A 2 4.87 6.28 19.07
N GLU A 3 5.97 6.24 19.78
CA GLU A 3 7.12 7.16 19.65
C GLU A 3 7.82 7.10 18.28
N PHE A 4 7.38 6.23 17.37
CA PHE A 4 8.13 5.85 16.15
C PHE A 4 7.46 6.22 14.83
N GLY A 5 6.54 7.18 14.80
CA GLY A 5 6.04 7.71 13.52
C GLY A 5 5.52 6.67 12.49
N GLY A 6 5.13 5.48 12.94
CA GLY A 6 4.55 4.44 12.10
C GLY A 6 5.55 3.52 11.36
N SER A 7 6.85 3.77 11.38
CA SER A 7 7.83 2.88 10.74
C SER A 7 8.24 1.72 11.65
N VAL A 8 8.23 0.49 11.11
CA VAL A 8 8.61 -0.72 11.84
C VAL A 8 10.13 -0.84 12.05
N VAL A 9 10.94 -0.26 11.15
CA VAL A 9 12.41 -0.33 11.21
C VAL A 9 12.97 0.30 12.50
N PRO A 10 12.62 1.54 12.88
CA PRO A 10 13.05 2.12 14.17
C PRO A 10 12.57 1.32 15.38
N LEU A 11 11.38 0.70 15.30
CA LEU A 11 10.88 -0.16 16.37
C LEU A 11 11.80 -1.36 16.58
N PHE A 12 12.11 -2.10 15.51
CA PHE A 12 12.99 -3.26 15.57
C PHE A 12 14.41 -2.89 16.02
N GLN A 13 14.99 -1.80 15.51
CA GLN A 13 16.29 -1.31 15.96
C GLN A 13 16.32 -1.04 17.48
N LYS A 14 15.25 -0.45 18.02
CA LYS A 14 15.13 -0.22 19.46
C LYS A 14 14.98 -1.54 20.24
N GLN A 15 14.23 -2.50 19.72
CA GLN A 15 14.08 -3.81 20.37
C GLN A 15 15.40 -4.58 20.36
N ILE A 16 16.13 -4.59 19.23
CA ILE A 16 17.46 -5.19 19.13
C ILE A 16 18.44 -4.56 20.13
N SER A 17 18.48 -3.23 20.21
CA SER A 17 19.37 -2.51 21.14
C SER A 17 19.10 -2.80 22.62
N LYS A 18 17.90 -3.32 22.96
CA LYS A 18 17.48 -3.70 24.30
C LYS A 18 17.64 -5.19 24.60
N GLY A 19 18.07 -5.99 23.63
CA GLY A 19 18.18 -7.45 23.78
C GLY A 19 16.87 -8.21 23.51
N GLY A 20 15.90 -7.59 22.82
CA GLY A 20 14.62 -8.20 22.49
C GLY A 20 13.52 -8.04 23.54
N PRO A 21 12.39 -8.78 23.40
CA PRO A 21 12.00 -9.57 22.22
C PRO A 21 11.67 -8.69 21.01
N ILE A 22 11.69 -9.29 19.81
CA ILE A 22 11.22 -8.65 18.59
C ILE A 22 9.74 -8.96 18.41
N THR A 23 8.88 -7.94 18.44
CA THR A 23 7.43 -8.13 18.36
C THR A 23 6.91 -7.96 16.94
N ILE A 24 6.21 -8.98 16.42
CA ILE A 24 5.62 -9.02 15.08
C ILE A 24 4.12 -9.30 15.24
N THR A 25 3.28 -8.62 14.46
CA THR A 25 1.83 -8.79 14.56
C THR A 25 1.34 -10.10 13.97
N ASP A 26 1.93 -10.56 12.87
CA ASP A 26 1.60 -11.83 12.22
C ASP A 26 2.81 -12.30 11.39
N PRO A 27 3.14 -13.61 11.39
CA PRO A 27 4.28 -14.15 10.64
C PRO A 27 4.16 -13.94 9.13
N GLU A 28 2.95 -13.83 8.60
CA GLU A 28 2.71 -13.63 7.17
C GLU A 28 2.51 -12.15 6.79
N ALA A 29 2.55 -11.24 7.75
CA ALA A 29 2.37 -9.82 7.49
C ALA A 29 3.38 -9.29 6.48
N ARG A 30 2.90 -8.61 5.44
CA ARG A 30 3.72 -8.02 4.39
C ARG A 30 3.42 -6.54 4.25
N ARG A 31 4.45 -5.74 3.98
CA ARG A 31 4.34 -4.29 3.76
C ARG A 31 5.23 -3.87 2.61
N TYR A 32 4.81 -2.80 1.95
CA TYR A 32 5.65 -2.13 0.97
C TYR A 32 6.60 -1.15 1.66
N PHE A 33 7.80 -1.05 1.13
CA PHE A 33 8.79 -0.12 1.62
C PHE A 33 9.33 0.74 0.49
N MET A 34 9.50 2.02 0.78
CA MET A 34 10.12 2.97 -0.13
C MET A 34 11.00 3.91 0.69
N SER A 35 12.18 4.24 0.17
CA SER A 35 13.03 5.24 0.83
C SER A 35 12.41 6.63 0.72
N ILE A 36 12.67 7.48 1.71
CA ILE A 36 12.16 8.88 1.70
C ILE A 36 12.68 9.62 0.45
N SER A 37 13.95 9.42 0.08
CA SER A 37 14.53 10.05 -1.10
C SER A 37 13.85 9.62 -2.39
N GLU A 38 13.52 8.33 -2.53
CA GLU A 38 12.79 7.81 -3.68
C GLU A 38 11.36 8.38 -3.73
N ALA A 39 10.64 8.35 -2.61
CA ALA A 39 9.30 8.91 -2.52
C ALA A 39 9.26 10.39 -2.93
N VAL A 40 10.19 11.19 -2.40
CA VAL A 40 10.31 12.62 -2.76
C VAL A 40 10.57 12.81 -4.25
N GLN A 41 11.49 12.06 -4.84
CA GLN A 41 11.78 12.14 -6.27
C GLN A 41 10.56 11.79 -7.13
N LEU A 42 9.84 10.72 -6.80
CA LEU A 42 8.65 10.29 -7.53
C LEU A 42 7.51 11.31 -7.42
N ILE A 43 7.32 11.92 -6.23
CA ILE A 43 6.31 12.96 -6.02
C ILE A 43 6.63 14.21 -6.87
N ILE A 44 7.91 14.65 -6.89
CA ILE A 44 8.33 15.80 -7.71
C ILE A 44 8.11 15.48 -9.19
N GLN A 45 8.49 14.28 -9.65
CA GLN A 45 8.26 13.85 -11.03
C GLN A 45 6.77 13.81 -11.39
N ALA A 46 5.92 13.23 -10.51
CA ALA A 46 4.47 13.23 -10.71
C ALA A 46 3.91 14.65 -10.84
N GLY A 47 4.40 15.59 -10.00
CA GLY A 47 4.01 17.00 -10.06
C GLY A 47 4.37 17.70 -11.38
N THR A 48 5.42 17.24 -12.09
CA THR A 48 5.82 17.84 -13.39
C THR A 48 4.98 17.37 -14.56
N ILE A 49 4.35 16.19 -14.46
CA ILE A 49 3.56 15.61 -15.55
C ILE A 49 2.05 15.70 -15.32
N GLY A 50 1.65 16.07 -14.10
CA GLY A 50 0.25 16.05 -13.68
C GLY A 50 -0.62 17.06 -14.40
N ASN A 51 -1.80 16.59 -14.85
CA ASN A 51 -2.91 17.42 -15.26
C ASN A 51 -3.99 17.43 -14.17
N LYS A 52 -4.93 18.36 -14.27
CA LYS A 52 -5.99 18.50 -13.26
C LYS A 52 -6.84 17.22 -13.15
N GLY A 53 -7.02 16.75 -11.92
CA GLY A 53 -7.91 15.64 -11.60
C GLY A 53 -7.31 14.26 -11.80
N GLU A 54 -6.04 14.14 -12.16
CA GLU A 54 -5.35 12.85 -12.24
C GLU A 54 -4.91 12.37 -10.86
N ILE A 55 -5.00 11.06 -10.65
CA ILE A 55 -4.48 10.39 -9.45
C ILE A 55 -3.29 9.57 -9.88
N PHE A 56 -2.12 9.90 -9.32
CA PHE A 56 -0.90 9.14 -9.55
C PHE A 56 -0.73 8.05 -8.52
N VAL A 57 -0.31 6.88 -8.97
CA VAL A 57 0.02 5.75 -8.12
C VAL A 57 1.48 5.39 -8.35
N LEU A 58 2.22 5.24 -7.26
CA LEU A 58 3.63 4.92 -7.30
C LEU A 58 3.83 3.40 -7.27
N ASP A 59 4.73 2.91 -8.09
CA ASP A 59 5.19 1.52 -8.01
C ASP A 59 6.02 1.34 -6.72
N MET A 60 5.48 0.57 -5.81
CA MET A 60 6.11 0.29 -4.52
C MET A 60 7.04 -0.94 -4.56
N GLY A 61 7.15 -1.60 -5.72
CA GLY A 61 7.88 -2.85 -5.87
C GLY A 61 7.20 -4.02 -5.16
N GLU A 62 7.99 -5.01 -4.76
CA GLU A 62 7.47 -6.20 -4.07
C GLU A 62 7.25 -5.95 -2.57
N PRO A 63 6.16 -6.49 -1.99
CA PRO A 63 5.92 -6.40 -0.56
C PRO A 63 6.88 -7.31 0.21
N ILE A 64 7.54 -6.76 1.21
CA ILE A 64 8.50 -7.47 2.06
C ILE A 64 7.77 -8.07 3.26
N GLN A 65 8.07 -9.32 3.59
CA GLN A 65 7.58 -9.97 4.79
C GLN A 65 8.22 -9.33 6.03
N ILE A 66 7.41 -8.95 7.00
CA ILE A 66 7.90 -8.23 8.20
C ILE A 66 8.87 -9.11 9.02
N LEU A 67 8.63 -10.42 9.04
CA LEU A 67 9.53 -11.38 9.69
C LEU A 67 10.92 -11.37 9.04
N ASP A 68 10.98 -11.39 7.71
CA ASP A 68 12.27 -11.39 6.99
C ASP A 68 13.02 -10.07 7.24
N LEU A 69 12.31 -8.94 7.23
CA LEU A 69 12.89 -7.64 7.57
C LEU A 69 13.47 -7.63 9.00
N ALA A 70 12.78 -8.23 9.97
CA ALA A 70 13.27 -8.32 11.34
C ALA A 70 14.58 -9.13 11.41
N LYS A 71 14.63 -10.28 10.76
CA LYS A 71 15.82 -11.14 10.67
C LYS A 71 17.00 -10.42 9.99
N ASP A 72 16.72 -9.71 8.89
CA ASP A 72 17.74 -8.90 8.21
C ASP A 72 18.30 -7.80 9.14
N LEU A 73 17.46 -7.12 9.89
CA LEU A 73 17.92 -6.09 10.83
C LEU A 73 18.74 -6.67 12.00
N ILE A 74 18.39 -7.86 12.50
CA ILE A 74 19.20 -8.57 13.50
C ILE A 74 20.60 -8.85 12.94
N ARG A 75 20.67 -9.45 11.74
CA ARG A 75 21.95 -9.76 11.06
C ARG A 75 22.77 -8.50 10.78
N LEU A 76 22.16 -7.44 10.28
CA LEU A 76 22.82 -6.15 10.03
C LEU A 76 23.29 -5.47 11.31
N SER A 77 22.72 -5.81 12.47
CA SER A 77 23.16 -5.32 13.78
C SER A 77 24.30 -6.15 14.37
N GLY A 78 24.78 -7.18 13.65
CA GLY A 78 25.92 -8.01 14.05
C GLY A 78 25.58 -9.19 14.95
N TYR A 79 24.31 -9.56 15.03
CA TYR A 79 23.82 -10.67 15.85
C TYR A 79 23.38 -11.87 14.99
N SER A 80 23.22 -13.04 15.62
CA SER A 80 22.52 -14.18 15.05
C SER A 80 21.01 -14.05 15.21
N GLU A 81 20.24 -14.63 14.30
CA GLU A 81 18.77 -14.67 14.44
C GLU A 81 18.33 -15.38 15.71
N ASP A 82 19.09 -16.39 16.15
CA ASP A 82 18.82 -17.17 17.36
C ASP A 82 19.10 -16.40 18.66
N ASP A 83 19.76 -15.23 18.59
CA ASP A 83 20.01 -14.38 19.76
C ASP A 83 18.76 -13.64 20.25
N PHE A 84 17.70 -13.63 19.44
CA PHE A 84 16.48 -12.88 19.74
C PHE A 84 15.23 -13.75 19.65
N GLU A 85 14.40 -13.66 20.68
CA GLU A 85 13.05 -14.21 20.66
C GLU A 85 12.15 -13.36 19.77
N ILE A 86 11.35 -14.02 18.88
CA ILE A 86 10.32 -13.39 18.07
C ILE A 86 8.97 -13.68 18.69
N GLU A 87 8.30 -12.64 19.14
CA GLU A 87 6.98 -12.71 19.78
C GLU A 87 5.89 -12.28 18.80
N TYR A 88 4.87 -13.13 18.60
CA TYR A 88 3.71 -12.81 17.76
C TYR A 88 2.58 -12.25 18.61
N ILE A 89 2.32 -10.94 18.44
CA ILE A 89 1.36 -10.20 19.29
C ILE A 89 -0.06 -10.12 18.71
N GLY A 90 -0.30 -10.69 17.54
CA GLY A 90 -1.58 -10.63 16.83
C GLY A 90 -1.82 -9.31 16.08
N LEU A 91 -2.67 -9.38 15.05
CA LEU A 91 -3.09 -8.19 14.29
C LEU A 91 -3.99 -7.29 15.14
N ARG A 92 -3.77 -5.99 15.06
CA ARG A 92 -4.63 -4.99 15.71
C ARG A 92 -5.98 -4.89 15.00
N PRO A 93 -7.05 -4.43 15.68
CA PRO A 93 -8.31 -4.15 15.02
C PRO A 93 -8.12 -3.17 13.85
N GLY A 94 -8.51 -3.60 12.64
CA GLY A 94 -8.36 -2.80 11.42
C GLY A 94 -6.98 -2.90 10.75
N GLU A 95 -6.01 -3.61 11.33
CA GLU A 95 -4.73 -3.87 10.67
C GLU A 95 -4.90 -4.94 9.58
N LYS A 96 -4.37 -4.66 8.39
CA LYS A 96 -4.38 -5.59 7.26
C LYS A 96 -3.19 -6.54 7.34
N LEU A 97 -3.42 -7.82 7.02
CA LEU A 97 -2.34 -8.80 6.85
C LEU A 97 -1.46 -8.43 5.65
N PHE A 98 -2.11 -8.05 4.55
CA PHE A 98 -1.49 -7.58 3.31
C PHE A 98 -2.01 -6.19 2.97
N GLU A 99 -1.10 -5.28 2.59
CA GLU A 99 -1.49 -3.99 2.04
C GLU A 99 -1.88 -4.15 0.57
N GLU A 100 -2.90 -3.43 0.15
CA GLU A 100 -3.39 -3.44 -1.22
C GLU A 100 -3.00 -2.12 -1.90
N ILE A 101 -2.27 -2.20 -3.01
CA ILE A 101 -2.14 -1.05 -3.91
C ILE A 101 -3.36 -1.10 -4.82
N LEU A 102 -4.26 -0.13 -4.67
CA LEU A 102 -5.49 -0.03 -5.46
C LEU A 102 -5.15 0.47 -6.88
N ILE A 103 -4.60 -0.41 -7.71
CA ILE A 103 -4.44 -0.17 -9.14
C ILE A 103 -5.27 -1.22 -9.87
N ASP A 104 -6.20 -0.77 -10.70
CA ASP A 104 -6.74 -1.58 -11.78
C ASP A 104 -5.68 -1.57 -12.89
N GLU A 105 -4.81 -2.58 -12.91
CA GLU A 105 -3.66 -2.64 -13.81
C GLU A 105 -4.07 -2.65 -15.28
N GLU A 106 -5.24 -3.23 -15.61
CA GLU A 106 -5.76 -3.27 -16.97
C GLU A 106 -6.17 -1.87 -17.48
N ARG A 107 -6.47 -0.94 -16.56
CA ARG A 107 -6.98 0.39 -16.87
C ARG A 107 -5.98 1.50 -16.50
N ALA A 108 -4.94 1.20 -15.74
CA ALA A 108 -3.91 2.17 -15.37
C ALA A 108 -3.11 2.61 -16.59
N LYS A 109 -2.90 3.91 -16.73
CA LYS A 109 -2.05 4.46 -17.78
C LYS A 109 -0.60 4.53 -17.32
N VAL A 110 0.30 4.00 -18.13
CA VAL A 110 1.75 4.12 -17.90
C VAL A 110 2.18 5.54 -18.26
N THR A 111 3.02 6.15 -17.41
CA THR A 111 3.68 7.41 -17.74
C THR A 111 5.06 7.17 -18.36
N HIS A 112 5.76 8.23 -18.79
CA HIS A 112 7.14 8.09 -19.23
C HIS A 112 8.12 7.82 -18.07
N PHE A 113 7.70 8.02 -16.81
CA PHE A 113 8.42 7.57 -15.62
C PHE A 113 8.00 6.14 -15.26
N LYS A 114 8.95 5.22 -15.27
CA LYS A 114 8.68 3.77 -15.10
C LYS A 114 7.94 3.40 -13.81
N LYS A 115 8.07 4.20 -12.77
CA LYS A 115 7.49 3.95 -11.44
C LYS A 115 6.27 4.82 -11.13
N ILE A 116 5.70 5.49 -12.11
CA ILE A 116 4.52 6.36 -11.91
C ILE A 116 3.43 5.95 -12.88
N PHE A 117 2.28 5.60 -12.35
CA PHE A 117 1.07 5.24 -13.08
C PHE A 117 -0.02 6.28 -12.85
N ILE A 118 -0.92 6.42 -13.80
CA ILE A 118 -2.14 7.23 -13.65
C ILE A 118 -3.29 6.25 -13.42
N ALA A 119 -3.95 6.35 -12.27
CA ALA A 119 -5.13 5.56 -11.98
C ALA A 119 -6.28 5.93 -12.94
N PRO A 120 -7.12 4.97 -13.34
CA PRO A 120 -8.30 5.28 -14.12
C PRO A 120 -9.22 6.19 -13.30
N PRO A 121 -9.91 7.15 -13.95
CA PRO A 121 -10.88 7.98 -13.26
C PRO A 121 -12.00 7.11 -12.69
N LEU A 122 -12.37 7.36 -11.43
CA LEU A 122 -13.57 6.76 -10.85
C LEU A 122 -14.79 7.43 -11.45
N GLU A 123 -15.67 6.65 -12.05
CA GLU A 123 -16.98 7.12 -12.48
C GLU A 123 -17.88 7.26 -11.24
N VAL A 124 -17.95 8.47 -10.70
CA VAL A 124 -18.79 8.76 -9.54
C VAL A 124 -20.06 9.44 -10.04
N LYS A 125 -21.22 8.81 -9.81
CA LYS A 125 -22.51 9.43 -9.99
C LYS A 125 -22.73 10.45 -8.85
N THR A 126 -22.46 11.71 -9.12
CA THR A 126 -22.37 12.79 -8.13
C THR A 126 -23.63 12.91 -7.26
N THR A 127 -24.82 12.73 -7.84
CA THR A 127 -26.09 12.81 -7.11
C THR A 127 -26.24 11.65 -6.12
N GLU A 128 -26.01 10.42 -6.58
CA GLU A 128 -26.09 9.21 -5.75
C GLU A 128 -25.04 9.25 -4.62
N PHE A 129 -23.85 9.75 -4.91
CA PHE A 129 -22.80 9.91 -3.91
C PHE A 129 -23.19 10.94 -2.84
N ALA A 130 -23.76 12.08 -3.24
CA ALA A 130 -24.20 13.12 -2.30
C ALA A 130 -25.34 12.62 -1.39
N GLU A 131 -26.29 11.86 -1.94
CA GLU A 131 -27.38 11.25 -1.17
C GLU A 131 -26.86 10.23 -0.15
N ASN A 132 -25.97 9.33 -0.58
CA ASN A 132 -25.35 8.35 0.29
C ASN A 132 -24.50 9.01 1.39
N LEU A 133 -23.76 10.06 1.07
CA LEU A 133 -22.98 10.82 2.05
C LEU A 133 -23.88 11.49 3.09
N SER A 134 -24.98 12.12 2.66
CA SER A 134 -25.96 12.72 3.57
C SER A 134 -26.59 11.67 4.49
N GLY A 135 -26.95 10.51 3.95
CA GLY A 135 -27.51 9.41 4.75
C GLY A 135 -26.48 8.83 5.74
N LEU A 136 -25.23 8.73 5.34
CA LEU A 136 -24.12 8.30 6.21
C LEU A 136 -23.94 9.28 7.39
N MET A 137 -23.96 10.59 7.12
CA MET A 137 -23.84 11.61 8.17
C MET A 137 -25.00 11.49 9.19
N GLN A 138 -26.25 11.37 8.72
CA GLN A 138 -27.41 11.19 9.60
C GLN A 138 -27.33 9.88 10.41
N ALA A 139 -26.87 8.80 9.80
CA ALA A 139 -26.65 7.53 10.49
C ALA A 139 -25.58 7.65 11.59
N ALA A 140 -24.51 8.39 11.32
CA ALA A 140 -23.44 8.66 12.28
C ALA A 140 -23.94 9.52 13.45
N GLU A 141 -24.68 10.61 13.19
CA GLU A 141 -25.28 11.48 14.22
C GLU A 141 -26.25 10.72 15.13
N SER A 142 -27.01 9.77 14.56
CA SER A 142 -27.96 8.93 15.33
C SER A 142 -27.31 7.73 16.03
N GLY A 143 -26.01 7.49 15.82
CA GLY A 143 -25.29 6.32 16.36
C GLY A 143 -25.76 4.98 15.80
N ASN A 144 -26.41 4.96 14.63
CA ASN A 144 -26.93 3.74 14.02
C ASN A 144 -25.85 2.99 13.24
N GLU A 145 -25.11 2.12 13.93
CA GLU A 145 -23.98 1.36 13.36
C GLU A 145 -24.39 0.53 12.14
N LYS A 146 -25.57 -0.09 12.13
CA LYS A 146 -26.03 -0.89 10.99
C LYS A 146 -26.17 -0.05 9.73
N ARG A 147 -26.82 1.11 9.84
CA ARG A 147 -26.99 2.03 8.72
C ARG A 147 -25.65 2.64 8.25
N ILE A 148 -24.74 2.91 9.16
CA ILE A 148 -23.37 3.35 8.80
C ILE A 148 -22.71 2.32 7.89
N VAL A 149 -22.72 1.04 8.30
CA VAL A 149 -22.13 -0.06 7.51
C VAL A 149 -22.83 -0.24 6.16
N GLU A 150 -24.16 -0.13 6.11
CA GLU A 150 -24.95 -0.21 4.87
C GLU A 150 -24.55 0.90 3.88
N PHE A 151 -24.44 2.15 4.34
CA PHE A 151 -24.01 3.26 3.49
C PHE A 151 -22.55 3.10 3.02
N LEU A 152 -21.63 2.69 3.90
CA LEU A 152 -20.25 2.44 3.52
C LEU A 152 -20.12 1.35 2.43
N LYS A 153 -20.96 0.32 2.48
CA LYS A 153 -21.03 -0.73 1.46
C LYS A 153 -21.64 -0.23 0.15
N SER A 154 -22.69 0.58 0.21
CA SER A 154 -23.38 1.10 -0.99
C SER A 154 -22.53 2.09 -1.79
N MET A 155 -21.65 2.84 -1.12
CA MET A 155 -20.81 3.86 -1.75
C MET A 155 -19.69 3.29 -2.64
N ASN A 156 -19.47 1.98 -2.64
CA ASN A 156 -18.42 1.30 -3.43
C ASN A 156 -17.01 1.92 -3.26
N ILE A 157 -16.71 2.33 -2.02
CA ILE A 157 -15.42 2.95 -1.65
C ILE A 157 -14.39 1.93 -1.16
N GLY A 158 -14.59 0.63 -1.44
CA GLY A 158 -13.70 -0.44 -1.00
C GLY A 158 -13.87 -0.84 0.48
N TYR A 159 -14.97 -0.44 1.13
CA TYR A 159 -15.26 -0.85 2.50
C TYR A 159 -15.45 -2.37 2.59
N ARG A 160 -14.73 -3.01 3.51
CA ARG A 160 -14.86 -4.44 3.84
C ARG A 160 -15.24 -4.60 5.30
N ASP A 161 -16.23 -5.43 5.57
CA ASP A 161 -16.66 -5.77 6.93
C ASP A 161 -15.57 -6.61 7.64
N LYS A 162 -15.42 -6.43 8.95
CA LYS A 162 -14.49 -7.20 9.79
C LYS A 162 -14.72 -8.72 9.70
N ASN A 163 -15.94 -9.15 9.36
CA ASN A 163 -16.34 -10.54 9.23
C ASN A 163 -16.26 -11.07 7.79
N ALA A 164 -15.89 -10.24 6.82
CA ALA A 164 -15.62 -10.72 5.47
C ALA A 164 -14.42 -11.68 5.54
N THR A 165 -14.63 -12.91 5.12
CA THR A 165 -13.64 -14.00 5.09
C THR A 165 -12.30 -13.47 4.55
N ARG A 166 -11.21 -13.98 5.13
CA ARG A 166 -9.80 -13.78 4.71
C ARG A 166 -9.57 -14.30 3.27
N GLU A 167 -10.30 -13.77 2.30
CA GLU A 167 -9.97 -14.02 0.90
C GLU A 167 -8.73 -13.19 0.59
N LEU A 168 -7.68 -13.90 0.22
CA LEU A 168 -6.51 -13.28 -0.39
C LEU A 168 -7.01 -12.40 -1.54
N PRO A 169 -6.53 -11.15 -1.65
CA PRO A 169 -6.83 -10.35 -2.83
C PRO A 169 -6.47 -11.16 -4.07
N PRO A 170 -7.25 -11.04 -5.16
CA PRO A 170 -6.93 -11.73 -6.41
C PRO A 170 -5.45 -11.49 -6.67
N LYS A 171 -4.71 -12.57 -6.97
CA LYS A 171 -3.25 -12.59 -7.12
C LYS A 171 -2.81 -11.31 -7.77
N PHE A 172 -2.13 -10.45 -7.01
CA PHE A 172 -1.40 -9.32 -7.57
C PHE A 172 -0.47 -9.91 -8.62
N VAL A 173 -0.67 -9.51 -9.85
CA VAL A 173 -0.09 -10.16 -11.00
C VAL A 173 1.41 -9.94 -10.96
N HIS A 174 2.16 -11.00 -10.73
CA HIS A 174 3.62 -11.09 -10.90
C HIS A 174 4.08 -10.77 -12.35
N GLY A 175 3.23 -10.15 -13.17
CA GLY A 175 3.49 -9.93 -14.59
C GLY A 175 4.53 -8.86 -14.91
N TRP A 176 4.81 -7.94 -14.00
CA TRP A 176 5.72 -6.81 -14.28
C TRP A 176 7.20 -7.14 -14.10
N LEU A 177 7.53 -8.18 -13.34
CA LEU A 177 8.93 -8.56 -13.10
C LEU A 177 9.51 -9.54 -14.12
N SER A 178 8.68 -10.18 -14.93
CA SER A 178 9.14 -11.15 -15.94
C SER A 178 9.62 -10.52 -17.25
N GLY A 179 9.69 -9.20 -17.38
CA GLY A 179 10.16 -8.53 -18.59
C GLY A 179 9.25 -8.69 -19.83
N GLN A 180 8.09 -9.30 -19.66
CA GLN A 180 7.09 -9.43 -20.72
C GLN A 180 6.03 -8.33 -20.56
N SER A 181 6.32 -7.16 -21.13
CA SER A 181 5.32 -6.11 -21.31
C SER A 181 4.23 -6.61 -22.26
N PRO A 182 2.93 -6.56 -21.89
CA PRO A 182 1.86 -6.87 -22.81
C PRO A 182 1.64 -5.80 -23.88
N VAL A 183 2.42 -4.73 -23.87
CA VAL A 183 2.32 -3.65 -24.87
C VAL A 183 3.40 -3.81 -25.94
N THR A 184 3.17 -4.70 -26.89
CA THR A 184 3.81 -4.66 -28.21
C THR A 184 3.22 -3.51 -29.00
N GLY A 185 3.93 -2.39 -29.11
CA GLY A 185 3.53 -1.38 -30.07
C GLY A 185 3.93 0.07 -29.82
N TYR A 186 5.09 0.37 -29.21
CA TYR A 186 5.68 1.70 -29.36
C TYR A 186 7.08 1.60 -29.94
N PRO A 187 7.36 2.23 -31.08
CA PRO A 187 8.68 2.27 -31.65
C PRO A 187 9.59 3.11 -30.75
N LEU A 188 10.71 2.53 -30.37
CA LEU A 188 11.79 3.27 -29.73
C LEU A 188 12.24 4.42 -30.64
N ALA A 189 11.93 5.64 -30.27
CA ALA A 189 12.51 6.81 -30.90
C ALA A 189 14.03 6.78 -30.64
N LYS A 190 14.80 6.49 -31.67
CA LYS A 190 16.23 6.70 -31.72
C LYS A 190 16.47 8.21 -31.72
N GLY A 191 16.63 8.80 -30.55
CA GLY A 191 17.11 10.17 -30.38
C GLY A 191 18.61 10.15 -30.14
N SER A 192 19.37 10.52 -31.15
CA SER A 192 20.81 10.84 -31.07
C SER A 192 21.03 12.02 -30.13
N ILE A 193 21.89 11.82 -29.14
CA ILE A 193 22.42 12.88 -28.27
C ILE A 193 23.42 13.70 -29.07
N PRO A 194 23.28 15.03 -29.21
CA PRO A 194 24.34 15.88 -29.76
C PRO A 194 25.44 16.05 -28.71
N LYS A 195 26.66 16.07 -29.19
CA LYS A 195 27.91 16.29 -28.39
C LYS A 195 27.94 17.65 -27.73
#